data_857455db7434caee5bf362b5ea5b8d3e
#
_entry.id   857455db7434caee5bf362b5ea5b8d3e
#
_cell.length_a   1.000
_cell.length_b   1.000
_cell.length_c   1.000
_cell.angle_alpha   90.00
_cell.angle_beta   90.00
_cell.angle_gamma   90.00
#
_symmetry.space_group_name_H-M   'P 1'
#
loop_
_entity.id
_entity.type
_entity.pdbx_description
1 polymer ?
#
loop_
_entity_poly.entity_id
_entity_poly.type
_entity_poly.pdbx_seq_one_letter_code
_entity_poly.pdbx_strand_id
1 'polypeptide(L)'
;MKHLQAVTAILLIAATGFAADGPCVIPQRGYFRIHVSTGGLFGAFAHDHSIEAQKITGCASVDPANISHSAIKLTFTTADIRVIDPKESAKDRAQVQKTMETEVLKILEYPQVVFESTGIETAGGNQLRVSGNLTIRGKTQPVMIPLTFTRMNDGTLQANGKYSFKQSAFGIKPIQIGGGTVKVKDELETEFEVFLK
;
A
#
# COMPACT_ATOMS: atom_id res chain seq x y z
N MET A 1 13.27 -46.90 -35.65
CA MET A 1 13.28 -46.36 -34.30
C MET A 1 13.71 -44.90 -34.38
N LYS A 2 12.77 -43.94 -34.23
CA LYS A 2 13.05 -42.49 -34.29
C LYS A 2 13.04 -41.95 -32.85
N HIS A 3 14.20 -41.50 -32.38
CA HIS A 3 14.33 -40.86 -31.06
C HIS A 3 13.81 -39.42 -31.14
N LEU A 4 12.72 -39.18 -30.46
CA LEU A 4 12.16 -37.83 -30.25
C LEU A 4 12.89 -37.20 -29.08
N GLN A 5 13.77 -36.26 -29.33
CA GLN A 5 14.41 -35.45 -28.27
C GLN A 5 13.46 -34.33 -27.87
N ALA A 6 13.00 -34.38 -26.61
CA ALA A 6 12.23 -33.29 -25.99
C ALA A 6 13.21 -32.17 -25.61
N VAL A 7 13.08 -31.02 -26.25
CA VAL A 7 13.80 -29.81 -25.89
C VAL A 7 12.99 -29.12 -24.75
N THR A 8 13.49 -29.26 -23.54
CA THR A 8 12.92 -28.53 -22.36
C THR A 8 13.44 -27.09 -22.43
N ALA A 9 12.58 -26.17 -22.83
CA ALA A 9 12.85 -24.74 -22.74
C ALA A 9 12.80 -24.31 -21.27
N ILE A 10 13.94 -24.06 -20.68
CA ILE A 10 14.06 -23.43 -19.35
C ILE A 10 13.77 -21.94 -19.55
N LEU A 11 12.59 -21.52 -19.12
CA LEU A 11 12.23 -20.09 -19.04
C LEU A 11 13.01 -19.45 -17.89
N LEU A 12 14.11 -18.78 -18.21
CA LEU A 12 14.88 -17.98 -17.24
C LEU A 12 14.06 -16.73 -16.92
N ILE A 13 13.33 -16.76 -15.81
CA ILE A 13 12.74 -15.55 -15.23
C ILE A 13 13.90 -14.73 -14.66
N ALA A 14 14.33 -13.71 -15.38
CA ALA A 14 15.25 -12.72 -14.87
C ALA A 14 14.54 -11.96 -13.75
N ALA A 15 14.84 -12.32 -12.50
CA ALA A 15 14.53 -11.47 -11.36
C ALA A 15 15.37 -10.19 -11.51
N THR A 16 14.74 -9.11 -11.97
CA THR A 16 15.36 -7.78 -11.93
C THR A 16 15.53 -7.42 -10.45
N GLY A 17 16.73 -7.70 -9.93
CA GLY A 17 17.11 -7.29 -8.59
C GLY A 17 17.02 -5.77 -8.47
N PHE A 18 16.23 -5.27 -7.53
CA PHE A 18 16.24 -3.86 -7.15
C PHE A 18 17.66 -3.52 -6.67
N ALA A 19 18.38 -2.71 -7.42
CA ALA A 19 19.64 -2.13 -6.93
C ALA A 19 19.31 -1.14 -5.81
N ALA A 20 19.96 -1.33 -4.66
CA ALA A 20 19.74 -0.51 -3.46
C ALA A 20 20.39 0.90 -3.52
N ASP A 21 20.82 1.33 -4.71
CA ASP A 21 21.65 2.54 -4.87
C ASP A 21 20.87 3.83 -5.14
N GLY A 22 19.56 3.83 -4.96
CA GLY A 22 18.68 4.97 -5.21
C GLY A 22 18.18 5.66 -3.94
N PRO A 23 17.44 6.77 -4.09
CA PRO A 23 16.86 7.49 -2.95
C PRO A 23 15.89 6.60 -2.17
N CYS A 24 16.05 6.60 -0.84
CA CYS A 24 15.23 5.79 0.05
C CYS A 24 14.28 6.66 0.88
N VAL A 25 13.21 6.05 1.37
CA VAL A 25 12.22 6.73 2.22
C VAL A 25 12.90 7.33 3.44
N ILE A 26 12.66 8.62 3.68
CA ILE A 26 13.10 9.32 4.89
C ILE A 26 12.13 8.93 6.00
N PRO A 27 12.58 8.18 7.02
CA PRO A 27 11.72 7.76 8.13
C PRO A 27 11.09 8.95 8.83
N GLN A 28 9.81 8.81 9.24
CA GLN A 28 9.05 9.81 10.01
C GLN A 28 8.85 11.16 9.29
N ARG A 29 9.13 11.23 7.99
CA ARG A 29 8.79 12.39 7.17
C ARG A 29 7.64 12.02 6.23
N GLY A 30 6.57 12.80 6.28
CA GLY A 30 5.34 12.53 5.54
C GLY A 30 4.37 11.64 6.33
N TYR A 31 3.43 11.04 5.64
CA TYR A 31 2.41 10.16 6.22
C TYR A 31 1.87 9.17 5.17
N PHE A 32 1.27 8.08 5.64
CA PHE A 32 0.43 7.20 4.84
C PHE A 32 -0.80 6.83 5.68
N ARG A 33 -1.96 7.35 5.30
CA ARG A 33 -3.22 7.18 6.01
C ARG A 33 -4.21 6.37 5.22
N ILE A 34 -5.01 5.59 5.94
CA ILE A 34 -6.10 4.79 5.40
C ILE A 34 -7.38 5.24 6.11
N HIS A 35 -8.36 5.67 5.33
CA HIS A 35 -9.69 6.03 5.80
C HIS A 35 -10.62 4.83 5.63
N VAL A 36 -11.20 4.41 6.73
CA VAL A 36 -12.08 3.25 6.83
C VAL A 36 -13.47 3.75 7.17
N SER A 37 -14.34 3.81 6.17
CA SER A 37 -15.71 4.28 6.37
C SER A 37 -16.64 3.14 6.79
N THR A 38 -17.68 3.51 7.53
CA THR A 38 -18.74 2.61 7.95
C THR A 38 -20.01 2.81 7.12
N GLY A 39 -20.88 1.82 7.15
CA GLY A 39 -22.17 1.81 6.44
C GLY A 39 -23.13 0.81 7.09
N GLY A 40 -24.26 0.54 6.41
CA GLY A 40 -25.31 -0.33 6.92
C GLY A 40 -26.48 0.48 7.50
N LEU A 41 -27.51 -0.21 8.02
CA LEU A 41 -28.75 0.41 8.48
C LEU A 41 -28.51 1.42 9.62
N PHE A 42 -27.52 1.15 10.49
CA PHE A 42 -27.10 2.01 11.58
C PHE A 42 -25.69 2.59 11.38
N GLY A 43 -25.18 2.59 10.13
CA GLY A 43 -23.85 3.13 9.81
C GLY A 43 -23.68 4.61 10.16
N ALA A 44 -24.77 5.39 10.16
CA ALA A 44 -24.76 6.79 10.57
C ALA A 44 -24.45 7.01 12.07
N PHE A 45 -24.58 5.96 12.89
CA PHE A 45 -24.24 5.98 14.31
C PHE A 45 -22.87 5.35 14.61
N ALA A 46 -22.20 4.82 13.60
CA ALA A 46 -20.87 4.27 13.70
C ALA A 46 -19.84 5.32 13.26
N HIS A 47 -18.63 5.21 13.77
CA HIS A 47 -17.56 6.14 13.46
C HIS A 47 -16.69 5.60 12.32
N ASP A 48 -16.27 6.50 11.43
CA ASP A 48 -15.22 6.22 10.48
C ASP A 48 -13.87 6.18 11.21
N HIS A 49 -12.97 5.31 10.78
CA HIS A 49 -11.66 5.17 11.41
C HIS A 49 -10.57 5.72 10.51
N SER A 50 -9.59 6.36 11.14
CA SER A 50 -8.35 6.78 10.52
C SER A 50 -7.21 5.90 11.02
N ILE A 51 -6.48 5.33 10.08
CA ILE A 51 -5.37 4.43 10.34
C ILE A 51 -4.12 5.03 9.69
N GLU A 52 -2.97 4.92 10.35
CA GLU A 52 -1.71 5.43 9.82
C GLU A 52 -0.62 4.35 9.87
N ALA A 53 0.10 4.19 8.77
CA ALA A 53 1.32 3.40 8.74
C ALA A 53 2.48 4.26 9.20
N GLN A 54 2.94 4.03 10.43
CA GLN A 54 3.97 4.86 11.08
C GLN A 54 5.39 4.53 10.60
N LYS A 55 5.59 3.34 10.03
CA LYS A 55 6.89 2.93 9.51
C LYS A 55 6.77 2.44 8.08
N ILE A 56 7.34 3.22 7.19
CA ILE A 56 7.47 2.92 5.78
C ILE A 56 8.95 2.82 5.45
N THR A 57 9.34 1.78 4.76
CA THR A 57 10.71 1.60 4.26
C THR A 57 10.68 1.31 2.77
N GLY A 58 11.79 1.52 2.11
CA GLY A 58 11.95 1.22 0.69
C GLY A 58 12.74 2.28 -0.03
N CYS A 59 13.10 1.98 -1.27
CA CYS A 59 13.91 2.83 -2.10
C CYS A 59 13.34 2.89 -3.52
N ALA A 60 13.75 3.91 -4.28
CA ALA A 60 13.43 4.04 -5.68
C ALA A 60 14.71 4.06 -6.51
N SER A 61 14.68 3.46 -7.69
CA SER A 61 15.63 3.73 -8.76
C SER A 61 15.01 4.79 -9.65
N VAL A 62 15.59 5.97 -9.74
CA VAL A 62 15.04 7.10 -10.51
C VAL A 62 15.93 7.40 -11.69
N ASP A 63 15.38 7.30 -12.91
CA ASP A 63 16.02 7.75 -14.13
C ASP A 63 15.46 9.15 -14.50
N PRO A 64 16.23 10.24 -14.28
CA PRO A 64 15.75 11.59 -14.56
C PRO A 64 15.59 11.89 -16.06
N ALA A 65 16.26 11.13 -16.93
CA ALA A 65 16.16 11.28 -18.37
C ALA A 65 14.94 10.55 -18.94
N ASN A 66 14.55 9.46 -18.31
CA ASN A 66 13.38 8.68 -18.72
C ASN A 66 12.67 8.06 -17.50
N ILE A 67 11.65 8.74 -17.01
CA ILE A 67 10.92 8.32 -15.81
C ILE A 67 10.32 6.90 -15.95
N SER A 68 10.05 6.43 -17.16
CA SER A 68 9.52 5.08 -17.38
C SER A 68 10.52 3.96 -17.04
N HIS A 69 11.81 4.28 -16.94
CA HIS A 69 12.86 3.38 -16.45
C HIS A 69 13.02 3.40 -14.93
N SER A 70 12.25 4.25 -14.26
CA SER A 70 12.27 4.32 -12.80
C SER A 70 11.45 3.18 -12.19
N ALA A 71 11.82 2.82 -10.97
CA ALA A 71 11.11 1.81 -10.21
C ALA A 71 11.10 2.16 -8.72
N ILE A 72 10.10 1.68 -7.98
CA ILE A 72 9.98 1.88 -6.54
C ILE A 72 9.49 0.62 -5.86
N LYS A 73 10.07 0.32 -4.69
CA LYS A 73 9.57 -0.70 -3.79
C LYS A 73 9.36 -0.08 -2.41
N LEU A 74 8.16 -0.27 -1.86
CA LEU A 74 7.81 0.18 -0.52
C LEU A 74 7.35 -1.00 0.33
N THR A 75 7.72 -0.98 1.59
CA THR A 75 7.33 -1.99 2.59
C THR A 75 6.78 -1.29 3.82
N PHE A 76 5.62 -1.74 4.26
CA PHE A 76 4.94 -1.27 5.46
C PHE A 76 4.95 -2.41 6.47
N THR A 77 5.51 -2.17 7.65
CA THR A 77 5.46 -3.14 8.75
C THR A 77 4.07 -3.13 9.36
N THR A 78 3.35 -4.24 9.30
CA THR A 78 1.95 -4.31 9.77
C THR A 78 1.82 -4.05 11.27
N ALA A 79 2.83 -4.43 12.06
CA ALA A 79 2.89 -4.12 13.49
C ALA A 79 3.07 -2.62 13.81
N ASP A 80 3.40 -1.78 12.83
CA ASP A 80 3.52 -0.32 12.97
C ASP A 80 2.35 0.44 12.34
N ILE A 81 1.26 -0.26 11.99
CA ILE A 81 0.01 0.34 11.54
C ILE A 81 -0.86 0.65 12.76
N ARG A 82 -1.31 1.89 12.90
CA ARG A 82 -2.01 2.39 14.10
C ARG A 82 -3.34 3.04 13.78
N VAL A 83 -4.33 2.78 14.63
CA VAL A 83 -5.57 3.55 14.68
C VAL A 83 -5.28 4.89 15.36
N ILE A 84 -5.53 5.99 14.64
CA ILE A 84 -5.17 7.35 15.09
C ILE A 84 -6.38 8.24 15.37
N ASP A 85 -7.58 7.67 15.55
CA ASP A 85 -8.82 8.44 15.75
C ASP A 85 -8.77 9.29 17.02
N PRO A 86 -8.67 10.63 16.89
CA PRO A 86 -8.54 11.50 18.07
C PRO A 86 -9.85 11.68 18.83
N LYS A 87 -10.98 11.36 18.20
CA LYS A 87 -12.33 11.51 18.77
C LYS A 87 -12.79 10.30 19.57
N GLU A 88 -12.11 9.16 19.41
CA GLU A 88 -12.45 7.94 20.12
C GLU A 88 -11.79 7.83 21.49
N SER A 89 -12.43 7.12 22.40
CA SER A 89 -11.82 6.80 23.70
C SER A 89 -10.57 5.90 23.49
N ALA A 90 -9.62 5.98 24.43
CA ALA A 90 -8.45 5.12 24.39
C ALA A 90 -8.81 3.63 24.41
N LYS A 91 -9.90 3.26 25.10
CA LYS A 91 -10.42 1.89 25.17
C LYS A 91 -10.93 1.41 23.81
N ASP A 92 -11.72 2.25 23.14
CA ASP A 92 -12.33 1.89 21.85
C ASP A 92 -11.25 1.82 20.77
N ARG A 93 -10.31 2.79 20.73
CA ARG A 93 -9.14 2.70 19.84
C ARG A 93 -8.34 1.43 20.05
N ALA A 94 -8.11 1.02 21.30
CA ALA A 94 -7.37 -0.21 21.59
C ALA A 94 -8.14 -1.46 21.10
N GLN A 95 -9.48 -1.46 21.19
CA GLN A 95 -10.29 -2.55 20.68
C GLN A 95 -10.26 -2.63 19.16
N VAL A 96 -10.40 -1.49 18.46
CA VAL A 96 -10.28 -1.41 16.99
C VAL A 96 -8.89 -1.82 16.54
N GLN A 97 -7.83 -1.35 17.21
CA GLN A 97 -6.44 -1.74 16.97
C GLN A 97 -6.27 -3.26 17.05
N LYS A 98 -6.75 -3.86 18.13
CA LYS A 98 -6.67 -5.31 18.34
C LYS A 98 -7.36 -6.08 17.20
N THR A 99 -8.60 -5.70 16.86
CA THR A 99 -9.35 -6.33 15.78
C THR A 99 -8.62 -6.18 14.43
N MET A 100 -8.09 -4.99 14.14
CA MET A 100 -7.28 -4.77 12.94
C MET A 100 -6.07 -5.70 12.89
N GLU A 101 -5.33 -5.83 13.99
CA GLU A 101 -4.13 -6.67 14.07
C GLU A 101 -4.45 -8.16 13.93
N THR A 102 -5.49 -8.64 14.63
CA THR A 102 -5.75 -10.09 14.74
C THR A 102 -6.63 -10.64 13.64
N GLU A 103 -7.63 -9.89 13.19
CA GLU A 103 -8.65 -10.40 12.25
C GLU A 103 -8.45 -9.83 10.84
N VAL A 104 -8.16 -8.52 10.73
CA VAL A 104 -8.07 -7.84 9.44
C VAL A 104 -6.71 -8.08 8.80
N LEU A 105 -5.61 -7.70 9.46
CA LEU A 105 -4.26 -7.80 8.91
C LEU A 105 -3.58 -9.13 9.23
N LYS A 106 -3.93 -9.76 10.37
CA LYS A 106 -3.30 -10.99 10.88
C LYS A 106 -1.78 -10.82 10.95
N ILE A 107 -1.32 -9.82 11.69
CA ILE A 107 0.06 -9.32 11.66
C ILE A 107 1.12 -10.38 11.99
N LEU A 108 0.77 -11.42 12.76
CA LEU A 108 1.68 -12.53 13.07
C LEU A 108 1.90 -13.47 11.88
N GLU A 109 0.91 -13.60 10.98
CA GLU A 109 1.01 -14.39 9.76
C GLU A 109 1.59 -13.57 8.60
N TYR A 110 1.23 -12.27 8.55
CA TYR A 110 1.56 -11.36 7.46
C TYR A 110 2.21 -10.08 8.01
N PRO A 111 3.51 -10.11 8.34
CA PRO A 111 4.18 -9.00 9.01
C PRO A 111 4.39 -7.77 8.12
N GLN A 112 4.12 -7.87 6.83
CA GLN A 112 4.38 -6.80 5.86
C GLN A 112 3.26 -6.65 4.84
N VAL A 113 3.03 -5.38 4.43
CA VAL A 113 2.39 -5.01 3.17
C VAL A 113 3.48 -4.51 2.24
N VAL A 114 3.48 -4.96 0.98
CA VAL A 114 4.52 -4.62 0.00
C VAL A 114 3.90 -4.05 -1.26
N PHE A 115 4.47 -2.97 -1.75
CA PHE A 115 4.20 -2.42 -3.07
C PHE A 115 5.47 -2.45 -3.91
N GLU A 116 5.39 -2.99 -5.14
CA GLU A 116 6.46 -3.00 -6.13
C GLU A 116 5.92 -2.45 -7.45
N SER A 117 6.52 -1.37 -7.94
CA SER A 117 6.13 -0.82 -9.23
C SER A 117 6.50 -1.76 -10.38
N THR A 118 5.65 -1.79 -11.41
CA THR A 118 5.88 -2.50 -12.68
C THR A 118 5.99 -1.56 -13.87
N GLY A 119 5.64 -0.27 -13.66
CA GLY A 119 5.76 0.77 -14.66
C GLY A 119 5.43 2.14 -14.09
N ILE A 120 6.07 3.17 -14.61
CA ILE A 120 5.83 4.57 -14.26
C ILE A 120 5.65 5.37 -15.55
N GLU A 121 4.55 6.11 -15.61
CA GLU A 121 4.18 6.92 -16.77
C GLU A 121 3.90 8.35 -16.35
N THR A 122 4.28 9.32 -17.20
CA THR A 122 3.90 10.72 -17.01
C THR A 122 2.43 10.92 -17.40
N ALA A 123 1.69 11.66 -16.57
CA ALA A 123 0.29 12.03 -16.83
C ALA A 123 0.11 13.54 -17.11
N GLY A 124 1.21 14.22 -17.38
CA GLY A 124 1.28 15.66 -17.65
C GLY A 124 1.86 16.45 -16.46
N GLY A 125 2.74 17.40 -16.74
CA GLY A 125 3.45 18.18 -15.71
C GLY A 125 4.20 17.27 -14.72
N ASN A 126 3.92 17.43 -13.44
CA ASN A 126 4.50 16.64 -12.35
C ASN A 126 3.60 15.48 -11.90
N GLN A 127 2.58 15.13 -12.67
CA GLN A 127 1.71 14.00 -12.38
C GLN A 127 2.24 12.71 -12.99
N LEU A 128 2.20 11.64 -12.21
CA LEU A 128 2.61 10.30 -12.60
C LEU A 128 1.47 9.31 -12.38
N ARG A 129 1.47 8.24 -13.18
CA ARG A 129 0.73 7.00 -12.94
C ARG A 129 1.74 5.91 -12.64
N VAL A 130 1.68 5.34 -11.45
CA VAL A 130 2.56 4.26 -11.03
C VAL A 130 1.77 2.97 -11.01
N SER A 131 1.99 2.13 -12.01
CA SER A 131 1.47 0.77 -12.02
C SER A 131 2.35 -0.12 -11.16
N GLY A 132 1.76 -1.09 -10.46
CA GLY A 132 2.53 -1.99 -9.61
C GLY A 132 1.70 -3.12 -9.03
N ASN A 133 2.38 -3.94 -8.25
CA ASN A 133 1.82 -5.04 -7.51
C ASN A 133 1.74 -4.68 -6.02
N LEU A 134 0.53 -4.63 -5.49
CA LEU A 134 0.27 -4.44 -4.06
C LEU A 134 -0.02 -5.81 -3.42
N THR A 135 0.75 -6.17 -2.40
CA THR A 135 0.57 -7.42 -1.66
C THR A 135 0.11 -7.12 -0.24
N ILE A 136 -1.09 -7.60 0.12
CA ILE A 136 -1.69 -7.53 1.45
C ILE A 136 -2.12 -8.94 1.85
N ARG A 137 -1.77 -9.40 3.05
CA ARG A 137 -2.09 -10.75 3.55
C ARG A 137 -1.73 -11.87 2.57
N GLY A 138 -0.55 -11.78 1.95
CA GLY A 138 -0.06 -12.76 1.00
C GLY A 138 -0.81 -12.80 -0.34
N LYS A 139 -1.82 -11.94 -0.56
CA LYS A 139 -2.49 -11.79 -1.84
C LYS A 139 -1.97 -10.56 -2.57
N THR A 140 -1.61 -10.74 -3.83
CA THR A 140 -1.09 -9.70 -4.71
C THR A 140 -2.16 -9.30 -5.71
N GLN A 141 -2.35 -7.98 -5.88
CA GLN A 141 -3.23 -7.40 -6.88
C GLN A 141 -2.49 -6.34 -7.69
N PRO A 142 -2.72 -6.26 -8.99
CA PRO A 142 -2.24 -5.15 -9.79
C PRO A 142 -3.01 -3.88 -9.41
N VAL A 143 -2.28 -2.78 -9.25
CA VAL A 143 -2.84 -1.48 -8.91
C VAL A 143 -2.22 -0.40 -9.78
N MET A 144 -2.94 0.71 -9.98
CA MET A 144 -2.42 1.92 -10.63
C MET A 144 -2.68 3.11 -9.70
N ILE A 145 -1.62 3.72 -9.24
CA ILE A 145 -1.65 4.79 -8.23
C ILE A 145 -1.32 6.12 -8.93
N PRO A 146 -2.29 7.05 -9.03
CA PRO A 146 -2.01 8.40 -9.47
C PRO A 146 -1.32 9.17 -8.35
N LEU A 147 -0.29 9.93 -8.68
CA LEU A 147 0.42 10.74 -7.72
C LEU A 147 1.01 11.99 -8.36
N THR A 148 1.31 12.98 -7.53
CA THR A 148 2.12 14.14 -7.87
C THR A 148 3.52 13.91 -7.35
N PHE A 149 4.50 14.17 -8.22
CA PHE A 149 5.91 13.99 -7.92
C PHE A 149 6.63 15.33 -8.00
N THR A 150 7.43 15.66 -6.99
CA THR A 150 8.17 16.92 -6.94
C THR A 150 9.61 16.66 -6.48
N ARG A 151 10.57 17.19 -7.22
CA ARG A 151 11.97 17.25 -6.79
C ARG A 151 12.19 18.57 -6.07
N MET A 152 12.56 18.50 -4.80
CA MET A 152 12.84 19.67 -3.97
C MET A 152 14.25 20.22 -4.24
N ASN A 153 14.51 21.47 -3.82
CA ASN A 153 15.79 22.14 -4.04
C ASN A 153 16.97 21.44 -3.36
N ASP A 154 16.73 20.70 -2.27
CA ASP A 154 17.73 19.93 -1.54
C ASP A 154 17.98 18.53 -2.13
N GLY A 155 17.35 18.22 -3.27
CA GLY A 155 17.41 16.93 -3.95
C GLY A 155 16.44 15.88 -3.42
N THR A 156 15.70 16.17 -2.35
CA THR A 156 14.65 15.28 -1.82
C THR A 156 13.54 15.13 -2.86
N LEU A 157 13.03 13.93 -3.00
CA LEU A 157 11.88 13.59 -3.83
C LEU A 157 10.64 13.50 -2.96
N GLN A 158 9.58 14.20 -3.32
CA GLN A 158 8.28 14.16 -2.67
C GLN A 158 7.28 13.49 -3.62
N ALA A 159 6.55 12.51 -3.11
CA ALA A 159 5.42 11.91 -3.79
C ALA A 159 4.19 12.00 -2.91
N ASN A 160 3.09 12.51 -3.44
CA ASN A 160 1.81 12.57 -2.73
C ASN A 160 0.68 12.13 -3.66
N GLY A 161 -0.33 11.49 -3.08
CA GLY A 161 -1.45 10.98 -3.86
C GLY A 161 -2.57 10.40 -3.00
N LYS A 162 -3.62 9.99 -3.70
CA LYS A 162 -4.76 9.26 -3.14
C LYS A 162 -5.06 8.05 -4.01
N TYR A 163 -5.45 6.98 -3.35
CA TYR A 163 -5.81 5.74 -4.02
C TYR A 163 -6.86 4.98 -3.23
N SER A 164 -7.84 4.42 -3.91
CA SER A 164 -8.86 3.57 -3.29
C SER A 164 -8.72 2.14 -3.77
N PHE A 165 -8.97 1.19 -2.87
CA PHE A 165 -9.00 -0.24 -3.19
C PHE A 165 -10.04 -0.98 -2.36
N LYS A 166 -10.46 -2.15 -2.86
CA LYS A 166 -11.37 -3.03 -2.12
C LYS A 166 -10.57 -4.01 -1.26
N GLN A 167 -10.82 -4.02 0.05
CA GLN A 167 -10.17 -4.96 0.96
C GLN A 167 -10.50 -6.42 0.63
N SER A 168 -11.69 -6.68 0.08
CA SER A 168 -12.10 -8.03 -0.37
C SER A 168 -11.23 -8.58 -1.51
N ALA A 169 -10.63 -7.72 -2.35
CA ALA A 169 -9.68 -8.14 -3.38
C ALA A 169 -8.45 -8.84 -2.79
N PHE A 170 -8.09 -8.49 -1.55
CA PHE A 170 -7.00 -9.11 -0.79
C PHE A 170 -7.48 -10.23 0.15
N GLY A 171 -8.74 -10.68 0.01
CA GLY A 171 -9.33 -11.73 0.85
C GLY A 171 -9.63 -11.29 2.27
N ILE A 172 -9.72 -9.99 2.51
CA ILE A 172 -10.14 -9.44 3.78
C ILE A 172 -11.67 -9.31 3.74
N LYS A 173 -12.34 -10.00 4.65
CA LYS A 173 -13.79 -9.86 4.79
C LYS A 173 -14.07 -8.59 5.62
N PRO A 174 -14.83 -7.62 5.10
CA PRO A 174 -15.19 -6.44 5.87
C PRO A 174 -15.86 -6.79 7.19
N ILE A 175 -15.44 -6.15 8.28
CA ILE A 175 -15.98 -6.37 9.62
C ILE A 175 -17.45 -5.97 9.65
N GLN A 176 -18.26 -6.79 10.33
CA GLN A 176 -19.69 -6.56 10.53
C GLN A 176 -20.02 -6.70 12.02
N ILE A 177 -20.84 -5.81 12.54
CA ILE A 177 -21.28 -5.76 13.95
C ILE A 177 -22.81 -5.81 13.99
N GLY A 178 -23.36 -6.40 15.04
CA GLY A 178 -24.80 -6.47 15.25
C GLY A 178 -25.58 -7.18 14.14
N GLY A 179 -25.06 -8.33 13.66
CA GLY A 179 -25.69 -9.06 12.57
C GLY A 179 -25.65 -8.36 11.22
N GLY A 180 -24.72 -7.41 11.03
CA GLY A 180 -24.55 -6.66 9.77
C GLY A 180 -25.30 -5.32 9.76
N THR A 181 -25.87 -4.90 10.88
CA THR A 181 -26.51 -3.59 11.02
C THR A 181 -25.51 -2.43 10.90
N VAL A 182 -24.25 -2.66 11.31
CA VAL A 182 -23.09 -1.82 11.03
C VAL A 182 -22.06 -2.64 10.25
N LYS A 183 -21.54 -2.08 9.17
CA LYS A 183 -20.54 -2.74 8.32
C LYS A 183 -19.43 -1.76 8.00
N VAL A 184 -18.20 -2.23 8.05
CA VAL A 184 -17.08 -1.53 7.40
C VAL A 184 -17.28 -1.61 5.89
N LYS A 185 -17.12 -0.49 5.17
CA LYS A 185 -17.17 -0.50 3.71
C LYS A 185 -16.03 -1.35 3.14
N ASP A 186 -16.30 -2.00 2.02
CA ASP A 186 -15.28 -2.80 1.33
C ASP A 186 -14.20 -1.91 0.71
N GLU A 187 -14.57 -0.74 0.21
CA GLU A 187 -13.65 0.25 -0.33
C GLU A 187 -12.98 1.04 0.77
N LEU A 188 -11.65 1.03 0.75
CA LEU A 188 -10.77 1.81 1.62
C LEU A 188 -10.12 2.92 0.79
N GLU A 189 -10.07 4.12 1.35
CA GLU A 189 -9.40 5.27 0.74
C GLU A 189 -8.05 5.48 1.42
N THR A 190 -7.00 5.65 0.62
CA THR A 190 -5.66 5.97 1.12
C THR A 190 -5.25 7.35 0.64
N GLU A 191 -4.53 8.08 1.50
CA GLU A 191 -3.81 9.29 1.15
C GLU A 191 -2.40 9.22 1.71
N PHE A 192 -1.45 9.74 0.96
CA PHE A 192 -0.05 9.68 1.38
C PHE A 192 0.75 10.89 0.92
N GLU A 193 1.77 11.17 1.70
CA GLU A 193 2.90 12.01 1.35
C GLU A 193 4.16 11.29 1.80
N VAL A 194 5.06 10.99 0.88
CA VAL A 194 6.29 10.23 1.11
C VAL A 194 7.47 11.01 0.57
N PHE A 195 8.56 11.04 1.32
CA PHE A 195 9.80 11.70 0.95
C PHE A 195 10.93 10.67 0.83
N LEU A 196 11.74 10.81 -0.22
CA LEU A 196 12.89 9.94 -0.49
C LEU A 196 14.16 10.80 -0.67
N LYS A 197 15.28 10.30 -0.13
CA LYS A 197 16.60 10.93 -0.31
C LYS A 197 17.71 9.89 -0.32
#